data_4b7911e79261ce4ba35b9855a4e90e6c
#
_entry.id   4b7911e79261ce4ba35b9855a4e90e6c
#
_cell.length_a   1.000
_cell.length_b   1.000
_cell.length_c   1.000
_cell.angle_alpha   90.00
_cell.angle_beta   90.00
_cell.angle_gamma   90.00
#
_symmetry.space_group_name_H-M   'P 1'
#
loop_
_entity.id
_entity.type
_entity.pdbx_description
1 polymer ?
#
loop_
_entity_poly.entity_id
_entity_poly.type
_entity_poly.pdbx_seq_one_letter_code
_entity_poly.pdbx_strand_id
1 'polypeptide(L)'
;MTSASQLALRAPLGNTKPGLISPKQHVPDHIERPEYLFHDGPEVVTTSDIKTPETIAKIRRAGKIAADALAKAGEAVAPGVTTDHLDQIVHDYIIGQDAYPSCLDYMGFKKSCCTSINEVICHGG
;
A
#
# COMPACT_ATOMS: atom_id res chain seq x y z
N MET A 1 -11.51 -0.09 38.82
CA MET A 1 -11.37 1.38 38.63
C MET A 1 -10.27 1.60 37.61
N THR A 2 -10.61 2.03 36.40
CA THR A 2 -9.64 2.44 35.37
C THR A 2 -9.06 3.80 35.80
N SER A 3 -7.73 3.90 35.94
CA SER A 3 -7.09 5.15 36.39
C SER A 3 -7.31 6.24 35.35
N ALA A 4 -7.38 7.51 35.80
CA ALA A 4 -7.56 8.68 34.93
C ALA A 4 -6.49 8.81 33.84
N SER A 5 -5.31 8.21 34.02
CA SER A 5 -4.23 8.14 33.03
C SER A 5 -4.53 7.18 31.87
N GLN A 6 -5.42 6.20 32.01
CA GLN A 6 -5.82 5.33 30.89
C GLN A 6 -6.94 5.93 30.04
N LEU A 7 -7.70 6.89 30.57
CA LEU A 7 -8.69 7.62 29.78
C LEU A 7 -8.06 8.73 28.90
N ALA A 8 -6.90 9.24 29.28
CA ALA A 8 -6.21 10.31 28.52
C ALA A 8 -5.53 9.79 27.21
N LEU A 9 -5.40 8.47 27.04
CA LEU A 9 -4.82 7.85 25.83
C LEU A 9 -5.83 7.54 24.72
N ARG A 10 -7.12 7.76 24.96
CA ARG A 10 -8.12 7.79 23.90
C ARG A 10 -8.25 9.22 23.40
N ALA A 11 -7.39 9.57 22.42
CA ALA A 11 -7.72 10.70 21.58
C ALA A 11 -9.16 10.51 21.08
N PRO A 12 -10.02 11.54 21.13
CA PRO A 12 -11.33 11.44 20.54
C PRO A 12 -11.15 10.95 19.11
N LEU A 13 -11.87 9.89 18.72
CA LEU A 13 -11.95 9.42 17.34
C LEU A 13 -12.49 10.62 16.53
N GLY A 14 -11.58 11.48 16.08
CA GLY A 14 -11.92 12.57 15.20
C GLY A 14 -12.07 12.01 13.78
N ASN A 15 -13.00 12.55 13.02
CA ASN A 15 -13.10 12.21 11.61
C ASN A 15 -11.78 12.53 10.92
N THR A 16 -11.04 11.52 10.50
CA THR A 16 -9.83 11.68 9.70
C THR A 16 -10.20 12.36 8.38
N LYS A 17 -9.59 13.50 8.11
CA LYS A 17 -9.83 14.26 6.87
C LYS A 17 -8.62 14.13 5.96
N PRO A 18 -8.85 14.07 4.63
CA PRO A 18 -7.75 14.14 3.68
C PRO A 18 -6.90 15.39 3.90
N GLY A 19 -5.59 15.22 3.92
CA GLY A 19 -4.63 16.31 3.90
C GLY A 19 -4.28 16.75 2.49
N LEU A 20 -3.06 17.27 2.31
CA LEU A 20 -2.49 17.50 0.99
C LEU A 20 -2.14 16.15 0.38
N ILE A 21 -2.69 15.88 -0.81
CA ILE A 21 -2.41 14.65 -1.57
C ILE A 21 -1.37 14.99 -2.62
N SER A 22 -0.19 14.38 -2.55
CA SER A 22 0.84 14.53 -3.56
C SER A 22 0.40 13.90 -4.89
N PRO A 23 0.95 14.35 -6.03
CA PRO A 23 0.71 13.70 -7.32
C PRO A 23 1.09 12.22 -7.29
N LYS A 24 0.49 11.46 -8.21
CA LYS A 24 0.86 10.06 -8.44
C LYS A 24 2.35 9.92 -8.71
N GLN A 25 3.00 8.97 -8.04
CA GLN A 25 4.41 8.69 -8.22
C GLN A 25 4.68 7.99 -9.55
N HIS A 26 5.86 8.26 -10.12
CA HIS A 26 6.29 7.69 -11.38
C HIS A 26 6.86 6.28 -11.18
N VAL A 27 6.45 5.37 -12.06
CA VAL A 27 7.04 4.02 -12.15
C VAL A 27 7.94 3.98 -13.40
N PRO A 28 9.22 3.57 -13.28
CA PRO A 28 10.12 3.47 -14.42
C PRO A 28 9.58 2.59 -15.55
N ASP A 29 9.88 2.95 -16.81
CA ASP A 29 9.32 2.30 -18.00
C ASP A 29 9.76 0.83 -18.17
N HIS A 30 10.91 0.45 -17.61
CA HIS A 30 11.41 -0.93 -17.67
C HIS A 30 10.64 -1.90 -16.76
N ILE A 31 9.84 -1.38 -15.81
CA ILE A 31 9.01 -2.21 -14.94
C ILE A 31 7.73 -2.59 -15.68
N GLU A 32 7.48 -3.89 -15.81
CA GLU A 32 6.30 -4.43 -16.45
C GLU A 32 5.02 -3.91 -15.79
N ARG A 33 4.09 -3.46 -16.62
CA ARG A 33 2.81 -2.92 -16.18
C ARG A 33 1.79 -4.04 -15.99
N PRO A 34 1.02 -4.04 -14.89
CA PRO A 34 -0.04 -5.02 -14.69
C PRO A 34 -1.18 -4.83 -15.70
N GLU A 35 -1.86 -5.92 -16.02
CA GLU A 35 -2.92 -5.95 -17.04
C GLU A 35 -4.09 -4.99 -16.74
N TYR A 36 -4.42 -4.79 -15.47
CA TYR A 36 -5.53 -3.90 -15.09
C TYR A 36 -5.34 -2.44 -15.51
N LEU A 37 -4.14 -2.03 -15.90
CA LEU A 37 -3.90 -0.68 -16.46
C LEU A 37 -4.44 -0.54 -17.89
N PHE A 38 -4.72 -1.63 -18.56
CA PHE A 38 -5.18 -1.67 -19.94
C PHE A 38 -6.67 -2.03 -20.07
N HIS A 39 -7.36 -2.19 -18.94
CA HIS A 39 -8.79 -2.55 -18.89
C HIS A 39 -9.56 -1.61 -17.97
N ASP A 40 -10.81 -1.32 -18.34
CA ASP A 40 -11.76 -0.66 -17.44
C ASP A 40 -12.45 -1.73 -16.58
N GLY A 41 -12.30 -1.62 -15.28
CA GLY A 41 -12.94 -2.50 -14.30
C GLY A 41 -12.02 -3.53 -13.65
N PRO A 42 -12.58 -4.38 -12.78
CA PRO A 42 -11.81 -5.40 -12.09
C PRO A 42 -11.26 -6.45 -13.06
N GLU A 43 -10.05 -6.94 -12.77
CA GLU A 43 -9.40 -7.99 -13.53
C GLU A 43 -10.27 -9.25 -13.60
N VAL A 44 -10.50 -9.75 -14.82
CA VAL A 44 -11.17 -11.05 -15.01
C VAL A 44 -10.09 -12.14 -14.90
N VAL A 45 -10.06 -12.82 -13.76
CA VAL A 45 -9.11 -13.92 -13.54
C VAL A 45 -9.51 -15.11 -14.43
N THR A 46 -8.75 -15.32 -15.48
CA THR A 46 -8.94 -16.44 -16.44
C THR A 46 -7.98 -17.62 -16.18
N THR A 47 -7.08 -17.48 -15.19
CA THR A 47 -6.07 -18.48 -14.89
C THR A 47 -6.56 -19.51 -13.88
N SER A 48 -6.02 -20.74 -13.99
CA SER A 48 -6.28 -21.82 -13.02
C SER A 48 -5.85 -21.42 -11.60
N ASP A 49 -6.61 -21.86 -10.60
CA ASP A 49 -6.24 -21.70 -9.19
C ASP A 49 -5.01 -22.56 -8.83
N ILE A 50 -4.78 -23.64 -9.57
CA ILE A 50 -3.59 -24.48 -9.43
C ILE A 50 -2.44 -23.83 -10.21
N LYS A 51 -1.43 -23.38 -9.48
CA LYS A 51 -0.27 -22.66 -10.05
C LYS A 51 0.90 -23.61 -10.31
N THR A 52 1.67 -23.31 -11.36
CA THR A 52 2.91 -24.05 -11.65
C THR A 52 4.01 -23.71 -10.63
N PRO A 53 5.05 -24.56 -10.48
CA PRO A 53 6.20 -24.24 -9.62
C PRO A 53 6.85 -22.90 -9.95
N GLU A 54 6.96 -22.53 -11.22
CA GLU A 54 7.52 -21.25 -11.67
C GLU A 54 6.66 -20.09 -11.25
N THR A 55 5.34 -20.20 -11.37
CA THR A 55 4.40 -19.18 -10.92
C THR A 55 4.45 -19.03 -9.40
N ILE A 56 4.54 -20.15 -8.66
CA ILE A 56 4.67 -20.13 -7.19
C ILE A 56 5.97 -19.41 -6.78
N ALA A 57 7.08 -19.64 -7.49
CA ALA A 57 8.33 -18.93 -7.20
C ALA A 57 8.21 -17.43 -7.41
N LYS A 58 7.52 -16.98 -8.46
CA LYS A 58 7.21 -15.54 -8.69
C LYS A 58 6.34 -14.97 -7.59
N ILE A 59 5.29 -15.69 -7.18
CA ILE A 59 4.39 -15.26 -6.09
C ILE A 59 5.17 -15.13 -4.77
N ARG A 60 6.07 -16.08 -4.45
CA ARG A 60 6.93 -16.00 -3.26
C ARG A 60 7.83 -14.77 -3.27
N ARG A 61 8.45 -14.47 -4.45
CA ARG A 61 9.26 -13.26 -4.60
C ARG A 61 8.43 -11.99 -4.38
N ALA A 62 7.26 -11.90 -5.01
CA ALA A 62 6.35 -10.76 -4.84
C ALA A 62 5.91 -10.60 -3.37
N GLY A 63 5.56 -11.71 -2.71
CA GLY A 63 5.19 -11.71 -1.29
C GLY A 63 6.33 -11.24 -0.38
N LYS A 64 7.58 -11.63 -0.68
CA LYS A 64 8.75 -11.14 0.07
C LYS A 64 8.93 -9.62 -0.10
N ILE A 65 8.83 -9.12 -1.33
CA ILE A 65 8.92 -7.68 -1.61
C ILE A 65 7.84 -6.91 -0.84
N ALA A 66 6.61 -7.41 -0.84
CA ALA A 66 5.50 -6.80 -0.11
C ALA A 66 5.73 -6.79 1.41
N ALA A 67 6.22 -7.89 1.97
CA ALA A 67 6.54 -7.99 3.40
C ALA A 67 7.67 -7.03 3.81
N ASP A 68 8.73 -6.96 3.01
CA ASP A 68 9.85 -6.06 3.27
C ASP A 68 9.42 -4.58 3.13
N ALA A 69 8.57 -4.25 2.15
CA ALA A 69 7.99 -2.91 1.99
C ALA A 69 7.17 -2.50 3.23
N LEU A 70 6.33 -3.43 3.72
CA LEU A 70 5.55 -3.21 4.94
C LEU A 70 6.44 -2.98 6.16
N ALA A 71 7.50 -3.77 6.32
CA ALA A 71 8.46 -3.59 7.40
C ALA A 71 9.13 -2.21 7.36
N LYS A 72 9.59 -1.77 6.18
CA LYS A 72 10.18 -0.43 5.99
C LYS A 72 9.21 0.71 6.32
N ALA A 73 7.96 0.59 5.89
CA ALA A 73 6.93 1.55 6.27
C ALA A 73 6.72 1.56 7.80
N GLY A 74 6.65 0.38 8.43
CA GLY A 74 6.49 0.23 9.87
C GLY A 74 7.62 0.89 10.68
N GLU A 75 8.87 0.77 10.23
CA GLU A 75 10.04 1.41 10.85
C GLU A 75 9.96 2.95 10.81
N ALA A 76 9.29 3.50 9.79
CA ALA A 76 9.13 4.94 9.61
C ALA A 76 7.92 5.54 10.35
N VAL A 77 7.02 4.70 10.86
CA VAL A 77 5.83 5.18 11.60
C VAL A 77 6.24 5.87 12.89
N ALA A 78 5.92 7.15 13.00
CA ALA A 78 6.17 7.95 14.20
C ALA A 78 5.17 9.11 14.25
N PRO A 79 4.97 9.72 15.43
CA PRO A 79 4.17 10.94 15.53
C PRO A 79 4.68 12.05 14.60
N GLY A 80 3.79 12.63 13.81
CA GLY A 80 4.11 13.68 12.84
C GLY A 80 4.50 13.20 11.44
N VAL A 81 4.70 11.88 11.24
CA VAL A 81 4.92 11.31 9.90
C VAL A 81 3.61 11.28 9.14
N THR A 82 3.62 11.74 7.90
CA THR A 82 2.45 11.71 7.02
C THR A 82 2.28 10.36 6.34
N THR A 83 1.05 10.00 5.98
CA THR A 83 0.77 8.82 5.15
C THR A 83 1.42 8.91 3.78
N ASP A 84 1.53 10.13 3.24
CA ASP A 84 2.21 10.40 1.97
C ASP A 84 3.70 10.04 2.02
N HIS A 85 4.37 10.31 3.15
CA HIS A 85 5.76 9.90 3.35
C HIS A 85 5.91 8.38 3.43
N LEU A 86 4.98 7.69 4.10
CA LEU A 86 4.98 6.23 4.15
C LEU A 86 4.75 5.62 2.76
N ASP A 87 3.85 6.20 1.97
CA ASP A 87 3.63 5.81 0.57
C ASP A 87 4.90 5.97 -0.27
N GLN A 88 5.64 7.07 -0.09
CA GLN A 88 6.92 7.28 -0.77
C GLN A 88 7.94 6.18 -0.45
N ILE A 89 8.08 5.81 0.82
CA ILE A 89 8.99 4.74 1.26
C ILE A 89 8.62 3.40 0.60
N VAL A 90 7.34 3.05 0.61
CA VAL A 90 6.83 1.82 0.01
C VAL A 90 7.06 1.82 -1.50
N HIS A 91 6.71 2.93 -2.17
CA HIS A 91 6.89 3.09 -3.60
C HIS A 91 8.35 2.89 -4.01
N ASP A 92 9.26 3.67 -3.42
CA ASP A 92 10.68 3.65 -3.75
C ASP A 92 11.29 2.26 -3.52
N TYR A 93 10.89 1.59 -2.45
CA TYR A 93 11.36 0.23 -2.19
C TYR A 93 10.88 -0.76 -3.26
N ILE A 94 9.59 -0.75 -3.60
CA ILE A 94 9.00 -1.69 -4.55
C ILE A 94 9.60 -1.49 -5.95
N ILE A 95 9.69 -0.25 -6.45
CA ILE A 95 10.31 0.02 -7.76
C ILE A 95 11.81 -0.31 -7.76
N GLY A 96 12.51 -0.11 -6.65
CA GLY A 96 13.89 -0.52 -6.48
C GLY A 96 14.12 -2.04 -6.51
N GLN A 97 13.07 -2.83 -6.40
CA GLN A 97 13.07 -4.29 -6.58
C GLN A 97 12.61 -4.72 -7.99
N ASP A 98 12.52 -3.78 -8.94
CA ASP A 98 11.97 -3.99 -10.28
C ASP A 98 10.54 -4.59 -10.26
N ALA A 99 9.75 -4.17 -9.28
CA ALA A 99 8.37 -4.60 -9.11
C ALA A 99 7.40 -3.41 -9.23
N TYR A 100 6.17 -3.69 -9.65
CA TYR A 100 5.11 -2.69 -9.73
C TYR A 100 4.31 -2.67 -8.42
N PRO A 101 4.07 -1.47 -7.82
CA PRO A 101 3.20 -1.35 -6.64
C PRO A 101 1.75 -1.63 -7.02
N SER A 102 1.23 -2.80 -6.69
CA SER A 102 -0.06 -3.28 -7.21
C SER A 102 -1.30 -2.47 -6.78
N CYS A 103 -1.20 -1.61 -5.77
CA CYS A 103 -2.27 -0.67 -5.43
C CYS A 103 -2.36 0.50 -6.42
N LEU A 104 -1.22 0.89 -7.01
CA LEU A 104 -1.13 2.08 -7.85
C LEU A 104 -1.93 1.89 -9.15
N ASP A 105 -2.81 2.84 -9.42
CA ASP A 105 -3.74 2.85 -10.55
C ASP A 105 -4.78 1.73 -10.57
N TYR A 106 -4.79 0.82 -9.58
CA TYR A 106 -5.88 -0.16 -9.49
C TYR A 106 -7.20 0.57 -9.22
N MET A 107 -8.16 0.48 -10.14
CA MET A 107 -9.44 1.19 -10.10
C MET A 107 -9.30 2.70 -9.81
N GLY A 108 -8.23 3.31 -10.30
CA GLY A 108 -7.97 4.74 -10.15
C GLY A 108 -7.32 5.16 -8.82
N PHE A 109 -6.88 4.21 -7.98
CA PHE A 109 -6.18 4.51 -6.74
C PHE A 109 -4.81 5.16 -7.02
N LYS A 110 -4.50 6.26 -6.35
CA LYS A 110 -3.35 7.12 -6.68
C LYS A 110 -2.08 6.83 -5.88
N LYS A 111 -2.13 5.87 -4.95
CA LYS A 111 -1.04 5.56 -4.03
C LYS A 111 -0.53 4.15 -4.21
N SER A 112 0.69 3.90 -3.77
CA SER A 112 1.37 2.61 -3.88
C SER A 112 1.03 1.65 -2.75
N CYS A 113 0.49 2.17 -1.65
CA CYS A 113 -0.03 1.39 -0.53
C CYS A 113 -1.26 2.04 0.09
N CYS A 114 -2.01 1.25 0.85
CA CYS A 114 -3.13 1.75 1.63
C CYS A 114 -2.65 2.08 3.05
N THR A 115 -3.04 3.26 3.54
CA THR A 115 -2.75 3.74 4.89
C THR A 115 -4.06 4.11 5.58
N SER A 116 -4.57 3.19 6.39
CA SER A 116 -5.89 3.33 7.03
C SER A 116 -5.71 3.68 8.51
N ILE A 117 -5.90 4.96 8.84
CA ILE A 117 -5.66 5.52 10.17
C ILE A 117 -6.99 5.61 10.94
N ASN A 118 -6.94 5.26 12.22
CA ASN A 118 -8.05 5.36 13.17
C ASN A 118 -9.34 4.70 12.64
N GLU A 119 -10.38 5.49 12.33
CA GLU A 119 -11.67 5.02 11.87
C GLU A 119 -11.71 4.59 10.39
N VAL A 120 -10.67 4.84 9.62
CA VAL A 120 -10.59 4.39 8.21
C VAL A 120 -10.42 2.88 8.17
N ILE A 121 -11.41 2.17 7.64
CA ILE A 121 -11.46 0.71 7.68
C ILE A 121 -10.47 0.10 6.67
N CYS A 122 -10.43 0.63 5.44
CA CYS A 122 -9.56 0.15 4.37
C CYS A 122 -9.41 1.21 3.27
N HIS A 123 -8.45 0.96 2.36
CA HIS A 123 -8.18 1.79 1.18
C HIS A 123 -7.94 3.28 1.49
N GLY A 124 -7.42 3.62 2.67
CA GLY A 124 -6.94 4.96 2.98
C GLY A 124 -5.66 5.28 2.20
N GLY A 125 -5.51 6.56 1.80
CA GLY A 125 -4.34 7.03 1.06
C GLY A 125 -4.33 8.56 0.90
#